data_ab7d25596c145d38a4072e4156724fa5
#
_entry.id   ab7d25596c145d38a4072e4156724fa5
#
_cell.length_a   1.000
_cell.length_b   1.000
_cell.length_c   1.000
_cell.angle_alpha   90.00
_cell.angle_beta   90.00
_cell.angle_gamma   90.00
#
_symmetry.space_group_name_H-M   'P 1'
#
loop_
_entity.id
_entity.type
_entity.pdbx_description
1 polymer ?
#
loop_
_entity_poly.entity_id
_entity_poly.type
_entity_poly.pdbx_seq_one_letter_code
_entity_poly.pdbx_strand_id
1 'polypeptide(L)'
;MDKATGEVVWRTPEIREAWTTPTLVVLPDGSTELVINQKDWILGFDPESGKELWRCKGIEDYVVPCVVVDGDMLYCSGGRQNRTLAIRAGGRGDVTKTHLVWDVVAGANVTSPLIHKGYLYWSHDKSMALCVRASDGEEMFRERLATQGRVYASVVLAGDRLLMTTRDAGVIVLAAEPEYRELGINRLGSESENFNATPAIVGNTLLIRSDRFLYHIAEKK
;
A
#
# COMPACT_ATOMS: atom_id res chain seq x y z
N MET A 1 19.78 12.82 -1.17
CA MET A 1 20.05 14.24 -1.41
C MET A 1 19.90 15.00 -0.09
N ASP A 2 20.75 15.97 0.15
CA ASP A 2 20.53 16.93 1.23
C ASP A 2 19.30 17.80 0.91
N LYS A 3 18.35 17.87 1.85
CA LYS A 3 17.06 18.55 1.60
C LYS A 3 17.17 20.08 1.57
N ALA A 4 18.22 20.66 2.15
CA ALA A 4 18.44 22.10 2.20
C ALA A 4 19.19 22.59 0.96
N THR A 5 20.18 21.84 0.47
CA THR A 5 21.05 22.22 -0.63
C THR A 5 20.70 21.57 -1.96
N GLY A 6 20.00 20.44 -1.93
CA GLY A 6 19.74 19.62 -3.11
C GLY A 6 20.96 18.79 -3.59
N GLU A 7 22.07 18.84 -2.86
CA GLU A 7 23.26 18.07 -3.21
C GLU A 7 23.05 16.57 -3.04
N VAL A 8 23.66 15.78 -3.92
CA VAL A 8 23.60 14.32 -3.86
C VAL A 8 24.48 13.81 -2.73
N VAL A 9 23.88 13.18 -1.70
CA VAL A 9 24.62 12.55 -0.61
C VAL A 9 25.19 11.20 -1.05
N TRP A 10 24.35 10.36 -1.65
CA TRP A 10 24.75 9.07 -2.19
C TRP A 10 23.86 8.65 -3.37
N ARG A 11 24.31 7.67 -4.13
CA ARG A 11 23.57 7.00 -5.20
C ARG A 11 23.82 5.50 -5.12
N THR A 12 22.79 4.69 -5.42
CA THR A 12 22.93 3.26 -5.62
C THR A 12 22.48 2.88 -7.02
N PRO A 13 23.27 2.08 -7.77
CA PRO A 13 22.94 1.62 -9.11
C PRO A 13 22.07 0.36 -9.11
N GLU A 14 21.82 -0.25 -7.95
CA GLU A 14 21.22 -1.57 -7.81
C GLU A 14 19.69 -1.60 -7.99
N ILE A 15 19.05 -0.42 -8.19
CA ILE A 15 17.59 -0.32 -8.31
C ILE A 15 17.16 -0.69 -9.73
N ARG A 16 16.27 -1.67 -9.81
CA ARG A 16 15.62 -2.11 -11.05
C ARG A 16 14.23 -1.48 -11.19
N GLU A 17 13.46 -1.96 -12.17
CA GLU A 17 12.11 -1.51 -12.45
C GLU A 17 11.21 -1.57 -11.20
N ALA A 18 10.72 -0.40 -10.76
CA ALA A 18 9.78 -0.23 -9.67
C ALA A 18 9.03 1.11 -9.82
N TRP A 19 7.78 1.13 -9.41
CA TRP A 19 6.96 2.36 -9.29
C TRP A 19 6.62 2.66 -7.83
N THR A 20 7.36 2.08 -6.91
CA THR A 20 7.14 2.17 -5.47
C THR A 20 7.85 3.37 -4.86
N THR A 21 7.31 3.89 -3.78
CA THR A 21 8.01 4.86 -2.93
C THR A 21 8.85 4.10 -1.90
N PRO A 22 10.14 4.43 -1.75
CA PRO A 22 10.95 3.88 -0.66
C PRO A 22 10.37 4.23 0.71
N THR A 23 10.43 3.31 1.66
CA THR A 23 9.84 3.46 2.99
C THR A 23 10.92 3.32 4.07
N LEU A 24 10.92 4.20 5.06
CA LEU A 24 11.78 4.06 6.25
C LEU A 24 11.12 3.12 7.26
N VAL A 25 11.94 2.23 7.81
CA VAL A 25 11.56 1.28 8.86
C VAL A 25 12.42 1.53 10.06
N VAL A 26 11.80 1.70 11.22
CA VAL A 26 12.51 1.81 12.51
C VAL A 26 12.51 0.43 13.17
N LEU A 27 13.70 -0.10 13.41
CA LEU A 27 13.88 -1.40 14.05
C LEU A 27 13.74 -1.31 15.57
N PRO A 28 13.53 -2.45 16.27
CA PRO A 28 13.39 -2.47 17.72
C PRO A 28 14.60 -1.93 18.50
N ASP A 29 15.80 -1.97 17.89
CA ASP A 29 17.02 -1.38 18.46
C ASP A 29 17.16 0.13 18.23
N GLY A 30 16.17 0.76 17.57
CA GLY A 30 16.15 2.17 17.22
C GLY A 30 16.90 2.52 15.93
N SER A 31 17.56 1.57 15.28
CA SER A 31 18.18 1.79 13.97
C SER A 31 17.11 1.93 12.87
N THR A 32 17.47 2.57 11.77
CA THR A 32 16.55 2.82 10.65
C THR A 32 17.10 2.20 9.38
N GLU A 33 16.22 1.56 8.63
CA GLU A 33 16.52 1.02 7.30
C GLU A 33 15.61 1.66 6.24
N LEU A 34 16.13 1.88 5.03
CA LEU A 34 15.36 2.31 3.87
C LEU A 34 15.02 1.09 3.04
N VAL A 35 13.73 0.82 2.86
CA VAL A 35 13.25 -0.37 2.15
C VAL A 35 12.60 0.01 0.84
N ILE A 36 12.88 -0.74 -0.21
CA ILE A 36 12.23 -0.64 -1.51
C ILE A 36 11.76 -2.02 -2.00
N ASN A 37 10.51 -2.07 -2.47
CA ASN A 37 9.98 -3.21 -3.20
C ASN A 37 10.20 -2.98 -4.68
N GLN A 38 10.99 -3.82 -5.31
CA GLN A 38 11.28 -3.74 -6.75
C GLN A 38 11.12 -5.11 -7.41
N LYS A 39 11.24 -5.13 -8.75
CA LYS A 39 11.24 -6.38 -9.50
C LYS A 39 12.31 -7.34 -8.98
N ASP A 40 11.91 -8.58 -8.73
CA ASP A 40 12.69 -9.72 -8.23
C ASP A 40 13.12 -9.63 -6.77
N TRP A 41 13.29 -8.43 -6.19
CA TRP A 41 13.87 -8.27 -4.85
C TRP A 41 13.19 -7.17 -4.03
N ILE A 42 13.04 -7.44 -2.75
CA ILE A 42 12.85 -6.40 -1.74
C ILE A 42 14.23 -6.13 -1.12
N LEU A 43 14.62 -4.85 -1.10
CA LEU A 43 15.96 -4.42 -0.68
C LEU A 43 15.87 -3.51 0.54
N GLY A 44 16.72 -3.76 1.52
CA GLY A 44 16.95 -2.88 2.65
C GLY A 44 18.31 -2.20 2.57
N PHE A 45 18.35 -0.89 2.77
CA PHE A 45 19.54 -0.05 2.69
C PHE A 45 19.76 0.71 3.99
N ASP A 46 21.02 1.00 4.26
CA ASP A 46 21.40 2.03 5.21
C ASP A 46 21.03 3.41 4.62
N PRO A 47 20.15 4.19 5.27
CA PRO A 47 19.66 5.45 4.72
C PRO A 47 20.72 6.55 4.66
N GLU A 48 21.80 6.46 5.45
CA GLU A 48 22.86 7.46 5.49
C GLU A 48 23.88 7.25 4.38
N SER A 49 24.27 6.00 4.13
CA SER A 49 25.32 5.65 3.17
C SER A 49 24.80 5.12 1.82
N GLY A 50 23.53 4.67 1.76
CA GLY A 50 22.98 3.99 0.59
C GLY A 50 23.50 2.58 0.38
N LYS A 51 24.24 2.02 1.36
CA LYS A 51 24.75 0.65 1.29
C LYS A 51 23.61 -0.35 1.47
N GLU A 52 23.53 -1.34 0.57
CA GLU A 52 22.61 -2.46 0.75
C GLU A 52 22.98 -3.25 2.01
N LEU A 53 22.01 -3.45 2.88
CA LEU A 53 22.13 -4.22 4.12
C LEU A 53 21.64 -5.66 3.91
N TRP A 54 20.52 -5.81 3.25
CA TRP A 54 19.90 -7.11 2.98
C TRP A 54 19.05 -7.09 1.73
N ARG A 55 18.76 -8.29 1.24
CA ARG A 55 17.80 -8.55 0.18
C ARG A 55 16.94 -9.77 0.50
N CYS A 56 15.69 -9.72 0.08
CA CYS A 56 14.75 -10.85 0.14
C CYS A 56 14.17 -11.07 -1.25
N LYS A 57 14.04 -12.32 -1.69
CA LYS A 57 13.40 -12.62 -2.97
C LYS A 57 11.95 -12.13 -2.94
N GLY A 58 11.57 -11.34 -3.95
CA GLY A 58 10.30 -10.62 -4.00
C GLY A 58 9.43 -11.03 -5.18
N ILE A 59 8.78 -10.05 -5.76
CA ILE A 59 7.80 -10.18 -6.85
C ILE A 59 8.53 -10.05 -8.18
N GLU A 60 8.28 -10.98 -9.10
CA GLU A 60 9.05 -11.12 -10.35
C GLU A 60 8.64 -10.13 -11.45
N ASP A 61 7.46 -9.52 -11.35
CA ASP A 61 6.96 -8.58 -12.35
C ASP A 61 6.09 -7.48 -11.76
N TYR A 62 6.00 -6.35 -12.44
CA TYR A 62 5.01 -5.28 -12.24
C TYR A 62 4.81 -4.84 -10.79
N VAL A 63 5.87 -4.28 -10.18
CA VAL A 63 5.86 -3.83 -8.78
C VAL A 63 5.46 -2.35 -8.71
N VAL A 64 4.24 -2.08 -8.28
CA VAL A 64 3.65 -0.74 -8.17
C VAL A 64 3.32 -0.36 -6.71
N PRO A 65 2.70 -1.25 -5.90
CA PRO A 65 2.34 -0.91 -4.53
C PRO A 65 3.55 -0.60 -3.65
N CYS A 66 3.42 0.42 -2.81
CA CYS A 66 4.43 0.76 -1.82
C CYS A 66 4.50 -0.29 -0.71
N VAL A 67 5.65 -0.38 -0.06
CA VAL A 67 5.83 -1.19 1.16
C VAL A 67 5.00 -0.58 2.28
N VAL A 68 4.23 -1.42 2.97
CA VAL A 68 3.52 -1.04 4.20
C VAL A 68 4.25 -1.64 5.39
N VAL A 69 4.36 -0.87 6.45
CA VAL A 69 5.17 -1.19 7.64
C VAL A 69 4.29 -1.24 8.88
N ASP A 70 4.49 -2.27 9.71
CA ASP A 70 3.93 -2.37 11.06
C ASP A 70 5.02 -2.89 12.01
N GLY A 71 5.59 -1.99 12.81
CA GLY A 71 6.79 -2.28 13.60
C GLY A 71 7.98 -2.65 12.70
N ASP A 72 8.52 -3.86 12.88
CA ASP A 72 9.58 -4.44 12.04
C ASP A 72 9.05 -5.32 10.89
N MET A 73 7.73 -5.43 10.75
CA MET A 73 7.10 -6.19 9.68
C MET A 73 6.84 -5.35 8.45
N LEU A 74 7.19 -5.90 7.30
CA LEU A 74 7.05 -5.32 5.97
C LEU A 74 6.03 -6.13 5.17
N TYR A 75 5.08 -5.45 4.54
CA TYR A 75 4.12 -6.07 3.65
C TYR A 75 4.33 -5.52 2.24
N CYS A 76 4.75 -6.41 1.34
CA CYS A 76 5.13 -6.09 -0.02
C CYS A 76 4.18 -6.76 -0.99
N SER A 77 3.35 -5.97 -1.66
CA SER A 77 2.37 -6.47 -2.64
C SER A 77 2.81 -6.15 -4.06
N GLY A 78 2.21 -6.82 -5.04
CA GLY A 78 2.38 -6.52 -6.45
C GLY A 78 2.27 -7.72 -7.36
N GLY A 79 2.76 -7.54 -8.58
CA GLY A 79 2.76 -8.54 -9.64
C GLY A 79 1.38 -8.81 -10.22
N ARG A 80 1.35 -9.36 -11.43
CA ARG A 80 0.09 -9.72 -12.11
C ARG A 80 -0.65 -10.88 -11.46
N GLN A 81 0.02 -11.61 -10.57
CA GLN A 81 -0.57 -12.66 -9.74
C GLN A 81 -1.16 -12.10 -8.43
N ASN A 82 -1.00 -10.81 -8.15
CA ASN A 82 -1.49 -10.15 -6.93
C ASN A 82 -0.95 -10.83 -5.66
N ARG A 83 0.38 -11.06 -5.63
CA ARG A 83 1.06 -11.63 -4.47
C ARG A 83 1.27 -10.60 -3.39
N THR A 84 1.30 -11.08 -2.16
CA THR A 84 1.76 -10.30 -1.01
C THR A 84 2.70 -11.15 -0.17
N LEU A 85 3.82 -10.56 0.20
CA LEU A 85 4.83 -11.14 1.07
C LEU A 85 4.88 -10.36 2.38
N ALA A 86 4.98 -11.08 3.51
CA ALA A 86 5.34 -10.48 4.79
C ALA A 86 6.79 -10.84 5.11
N ILE A 87 7.59 -9.84 5.41
CA ILE A 87 9.02 -9.96 5.64
C ILE A 87 9.37 -9.23 6.92
N ARG A 88 10.25 -9.81 7.74
CA ARG A 88 10.83 -9.11 8.89
C ARG A 88 12.05 -8.31 8.45
N ALA A 89 12.10 -7.02 8.77
CA ALA A 89 13.26 -6.16 8.55
C ALA A 89 14.43 -6.51 9.50
N GLY A 90 15.60 -5.89 9.32
CA GLY A 90 16.74 -6.00 10.24
C GLY A 90 17.75 -7.11 9.92
N GLY A 91 17.59 -7.83 8.82
CA GLY A 91 18.53 -8.86 8.39
C GLY A 91 19.83 -8.31 7.78
N ARG A 92 20.69 -9.24 7.35
CA ARG A 92 21.93 -8.91 6.60
C ARG A 92 22.16 -9.95 5.50
N GLY A 93 22.55 -9.47 4.30
CA GLY A 93 22.76 -10.30 3.11
C GLY A 93 21.43 -10.86 2.55
N ASP A 94 21.43 -12.06 1.97
CA ASP A 94 20.20 -12.71 1.47
C ASP A 94 19.41 -13.33 2.63
N VAL A 95 18.29 -12.69 2.95
CA VAL A 95 17.42 -13.08 4.06
C VAL A 95 16.18 -13.87 3.64
N THR A 96 16.11 -14.27 2.38
CA THR A 96 14.92 -14.96 1.82
C THR A 96 14.46 -16.16 2.68
N LYS A 97 15.40 -16.96 3.18
CA LYS A 97 15.08 -18.14 3.96
C LYS A 97 14.84 -17.90 5.46
N THR A 98 15.19 -16.72 5.96
CA THR A 98 15.21 -16.43 7.40
C THR A 98 14.20 -15.36 7.81
N HIS A 99 13.83 -14.45 6.92
CA HIS A 99 12.98 -13.30 7.23
C HIS A 99 11.66 -13.28 6.47
N LEU A 100 11.50 -14.08 5.41
CA LEU A 100 10.19 -14.27 4.79
C LEU A 100 9.29 -15.05 5.76
N VAL A 101 8.22 -14.40 6.22
CA VAL A 101 7.27 -14.95 7.20
C VAL A 101 6.17 -15.72 6.50
N TRP A 102 5.54 -15.10 5.51
CA TRP A 102 4.56 -15.75 4.65
C TRP A 102 4.51 -15.11 3.25
N ASP A 103 3.89 -15.81 2.31
CA ASP A 103 3.77 -15.45 0.91
C ASP A 103 2.48 -16.04 0.36
N VAL A 104 1.55 -15.18 -0.04
CA VAL A 104 0.20 -15.57 -0.47
C VAL A 104 -0.20 -14.89 -1.77
N VAL A 105 -1.12 -15.53 -2.51
CA VAL A 105 -1.77 -14.96 -3.69
C VAL A 105 -3.02 -14.20 -3.25
N ALA A 106 -2.80 -13.11 -2.55
CA ALA A 106 -3.82 -12.17 -2.10
C ALA A 106 -3.25 -10.76 -2.09
N GLY A 107 -3.97 -9.77 -2.62
CA GLY A 107 -3.52 -8.38 -2.71
C GLY A 107 -3.99 -7.71 -3.99
N ALA A 108 -3.26 -6.71 -4.43
CA ALA A 108 -3.51 -5.99 -5.66
C ALA A 108 -2.19 -5.67 -6.39
N ASN A 109 -2.27 -5.49 -7.70
CA ASN A 109 -1.09 -5.19 -8.51
C ASN A 109 -0.78 -3.69 -8.61
N VAL A 110 -1.72 -2.82 -8.26
CA VAL A 110 -1.57 -1.35 -8.35
C VAL A 110 -1.73 -0.67 -7.00
N THR A 111 -2.78 -1.01 -6.25
CA THR A 111 -3.11 -0.34 -4.99
C THR A 111 -2.25 -0.86 -3.84
N SER A 112 -1.75 0.05 -3.02
CA SER A 112 -1.03 -0.30 -1.80
C SER A 112 -2.01 -0.80 -0.73
N PRO A 113 -1.63 -1.77 0.10
CA PRO A 113 -2.44 -2.18 1.23
C PRO A 113 -2.52 -1.09 2.31
N LEU A 114 -3.55 -1.19 3.13
CA LEU A 114 -3.67 -0.47 4.39
C LEU A 114 -3.60 -1.48 5.52
N ILE A 115 -2.77 -1.26 6.54
CA ILE A 115 -2.78 -2.06 7.76
C ILE A 115 -3.60 -1.38 8.84
N HIS A 116 -4.51 -2.14 9.48
CA HIS A 116 -5.31 -1.67 10.62
C HIS A 116 -5.65 -2.83 11.54
N LYS A 117 -5.34 -2.70 12.84
CA LYS A 117 -5.64 -3.70 13.90
C LYS A 117 -5.23 -5.13 13.53
N GLY A 118 -4.06 -5.31 12.91
CA GLY A 118 -3.52 -6.61 12.53
C GLY A 118 -4.13 -7.21 11.25
N TYR A 119 -4.82 -6.42 10.45
CA TYR A 119 -5.37 -6.82 9.16
C TYR A 119 -4.90 -5.90 8.04
N LEU A 120 -4.65 -6.48 6.88
CA LEU A 120 -4.32 -5.78 5.63
C LEU A 120 -5.56 -5.70 4.75
N TYR A 121 -5.83 -4.52 4.21
CA TYR A 121 -6.98 -4.26 3.35
C TYR A 121 -6.54 -3.72 2.00
N TRP A 122 -7.15 -4.19 0.92
CA TRP A 122 -6.93 -3.69 -0.44
C TRP A 122 -8.24 -3.38 -1.14
N SER A 123 -8.18 -2.39 -2.03
CA SER A 123 -9.09 -2.25 -3.16
C SER A 123 -8.38 -2.80 -4.40
N HIS A 124 -8.91 -3.85 -5.01
CA HIS A 124 -8.30 -4.50 -6.17
C HIS A 124 -8.81 -3.88 -7.47
N ASP A 125 -7.97 -3.84 -8.52
CA ASP A 125 -8.28 -3.25 -9.83
C ASP A 125 -9.52 -3.86 -10.53
N LYS A 126 -9.91 -5.08 -10.17
CA LYS A 126 -11.12 -5.76 -10.65
C LYS A 126 -12.36 -5.53 -9.79
N SER A 127 -12.44 -4.41 -9.08
CA SER A 127 -13.55 -4.07 -8.19
C SER A 127 -13.78 -5.10 -7.08
N MET A 128 -12.72 -5.52 -6.42
CA MET A 128 -12.79 -6.40 -5.26
C MET A 128 -12.26 -5.68 -4.03
N ALA A 129 -12.88 -5.96 -2.88
CA ALA A 129 -12.31 -5.66 -1.57
C ALA A 129 -11.69 -6.94 -1.00
N LEU A 130 -10.49 -6.83 -0.46
CA LEU A 130 -9.77 -7.94 0.17
C LEU A 130 -9.36 -7.57 1.58
N CYS A 131 -9.37 -8.57 2.46
CA CYS A 131 -8.80 -8.50 3.80
C CYS A 131 -7.99 -9.75 4.07
N VAL A 132 -6.78 -9.58 4.62
CA VAL A 132 -5.87 -10.66 4.99
C VAL A 132 -5.38 -10.41 6.41
N ARG A 133 -5.29 -11.45 7.23
CA ARG A 133 -4.68 -11.35 8.55
C ARG A 133 -3.16 -11.16 8.42
N ALA A 134 -2.64 -10.11 9.04
CA ALA A 134 -1.25 -9.70 8.89
C ALA A 134 -0.23 -10.70 9.48
N SER A 135 -0.63 -11.48 10.49
CA SER A 135 0.26 -12.41 11.18
C SER A 135 0.64 -13.66 10.38
N ASP A 136 -0.24 -14.13 9.50
CA ASP A 136 -0.10 -15.42 8.83
C ASP A 136 -0.55 -15.46 7.37
N GLY A 137 -1.11 -14.36 6.87
CA GLY A 137 -1.57 -14.27 5.49
C GLY A 137 -2.93 -14.94 5.22
N GLU A 138 -3.68 -15.35 6.26
CA GLU A 138 -5.01 -15.93 6.08
C GLU A 138 -5.98 -14.91 5.48
N GLU A 139 -6.64 -15.30 4.39
CA GLU A 139 -7.66 -14.47 3.75
C GLU A 139 -8.94 -14.46 4.59
N MET A 140 -9.32 -13.28 5.07
CA MET A 140 -10.52 -13.07 5.89
C MET A 140 -11.74 -12.89 5.00
N PHE A 141 -11.60 -12.08 3.94
CA PHE A 141 -12.62 -11.94 2.91
C PHE A 141 -12.03 -11.51 1.56
N ARG A 142 -12.75 -11.87 0.49
CA ARG A 142 -12.54 -11.41 -0.88
C ARG A 142 -13.89 -11.22 -1.53
N GLU A 143 -14.38 -9.98 -1.53
CA GLU A 143 -15.75 -9.68 -1.95
C GLU A 143 -15.77 -8.67 -3.10
N ARG A 144 -16.76 -8.82 -3.98
CA ARG A 144 -16.96 -7.90 -5.09
C ARG A 144 -17.65 -6.63 -4.58
N LEU A 145 -17.02 -5.49 -4.88
CA LEU A 145 -17.61 -4.18 -4.62
C LEU A 145 -18.86 -3.96 -5.49
N ALA A 146 -19.83 -3.20 -4.98
CA ALA A 146 -21.07 -2.85 -5.68
C ALA A 146 -20.83 -1.84 -6.84
N THR A 147 -19.78 -2.06 -7.62
CA THR A 147 -19.41 -1.28 -8.79
C THR A 147 -18.75 -2.18 -9.83
N GLN A 148 -18.80 -1.79 -11.10
CA GLN A 148 -18.11 -2.51 -12.19
C GLN A 148 -16.84 -1.79 -12.64
N GLY A 149 -16.58 -0.59 -12.12
CA GLY A 149 -15.41 0.21 -12.49
C GLY A 149 -14.10 -0.33 -11.93
N ARG A 150 -13.00 0.01 -12.59
CA ARG A 150 -11.66 -0.30 -12.10
C ARG A 150 -11.34 0.49 -10.83
N VAL A 151 -10.40 0.01 -10.03
CA VAL A 151 -9.92 0.69 -8.83
C VAL A 151 -8.40 0.85 -8.93
N TYR A 152 -7.94 2.10 -8.89
CA TYR A 152 -6.51 2.44 -8.87
C TYR A 152 -6.09 3.19 -7.60
N ALA A 153 -7.06 3.77 -6.90
CA ALA A 153 -6.83 4.42 -5.62
C ALA A 153 -6.60 3.40 -4.51
N SER A 154 -5.59 3.62 -3.70
CA SER A 154 -5.37 2.82 -2.49
C SER A 154 -6.46 3.10 -1.44
N VAL A 155 -6.69 2.12 -0.58
CA VAL A 155 -7.64 2.24 0.54
C VAL A 155 -7.16 3.29 1.53
N VAL A 156 -8.09 4.07 2.07
CA VAL A 156 -7.83 5.07 3.12
C VAL A 156 -8.69 4.75 4.34
N LEU A 157 -8.10 4.86 5.54
CA LEU A 157 -8.78 4.69 6.81
C LEU A 157 -9.29 6.04 7.33
N ALA A 158 -10.59 6.12 7.63
CA ALA A 158 -11.25 7.26 8.27
C ALA A 158 -11.97 6.79 9.54
N GLY A 159 -11.33 6.90 10.69
CA GLY A 159 -11.82 6.34 11.95
C GLY A 159 -11.89 4.81 11.88
N ASP A 160 -13.09 4.26 11.93
CA ASP A 160 -13.40 2.83 11.81
C ASP A 160 -13.93 2.42 10.43
N ARG A 161 -13.67 3.24 9.40
CA ARG A 161 -14.18 3.06 8.03
C ARG A 161 -13.07 3.03 7.02
N LEU A 162 -13.20 2.12 6.05
CA LEU A 162 -12.35 2.04 4.88
C LEU A 162 -13.03 2.79 3.73
N LEU A 163 -12.31 3.70 3.11
CA LEU A 163 -12.74 4.44 1.93
C LEU A 163 -12.08 3.82 0.70
N MET A 164 -12.87 3.22 -0.18
CA MET A 164 -12.43 2.62 -1.43
C MET A 164 -12.94 3.45 -2.60
N THR A 165 -12.08 4.30 -3.13
CA THR A 165 -12.41 5.16 -4.28
C THR A 165 -12.38 4.35 -5.55
N THR A 166 -13.52 4.26 -6.23
CA THR A 166 -13.66 3.58 -7.51
C THR A 166 -13.59 4.60 -8.65
N ARG A 167 -13.16 4.15 -9.82
CA ARG A 167 -12.92 5.05 -10.96
C ARG A 167 -14.16 5.82 -11.41
N ASP A 168 -15.32 5.18 -11.42
CA ASP A 168 -16.55 5.65 -12.06
C ASP A 168 -17.80 5.65 -11.18
N ALA A 169 -17.72 5.11 -9.96
CA ALA A 169 -18.89 4.94 -9.10
C ALA A 169 -18.85 5.75 -7.79
N GLY A 170 -17.73 6.45 -7.52
CA GLY A 170 -17.54 7.20 -6.28
C GLY A 170 -16.77 6.44 -5.21
N VAL A 171 -17.08 6.67 -3.95
CA VAL A 171 -16.39 6.10 -2.79
C VAL A 171 -17.28 5.09 -2.09
N ILE A 172 -16.87 3.83 -2.11
CA ILE A 172 -17.50 2.77 -1.32
C ILE A 172 -16.92 2.81 0.08
N VAL A 173 -17.78 2.77 1.07
CA VAL A 173 -17.43 2.82 2.49
C VAL A 173 -17.68 1.44 3.10
N LEU A 174 -16.62 0.82 3.63
CA LEU A 174 -16.71 -0.43 4.38
C LEU A 174 -16.38 -0.20 5.86
N ALA A 175 -16.83 -1.09 6.73
CA ALA A 175 -16.30 -1.18 8.07
C ALA A 175 -14.84 -1.68 8.05
N ALA A 176 -13.99 -1.13 8.92
CA ALA A 176 -12.60 -1.58 9.06
C ALA A 176 -12.52 -2.81 9.98
N GLU A 177 -13.14 -3.92 9.56
CA GLU A 177 -13.30 -5.18 10.28
C GLU A 177 -12.86 -6.36 9.42
N PRO A 178 -12.50 -7.53 10.00
CA PRO A 178 -12.10 -8.71 9.24
C PRO A 178 -13.28 -9.40 8.53
N GLU A 179 -14.52 -8.97 8.77
CA GLU A 179 -15.71 -9.40 8.04
C GLU A 179 -16.13 -8.33 7.04
N TYR A 180 -16.53 -8.76 5.84
CA TYR A 180 -17.01 -7.81 4.83
C TYR A 180 -18.34 -7.19 5.24
N ARG A 181 -18.36 -5.87 5.39
CA ARG A 181 -19.57 -5.10 5.67
C ARG A 181 -19.54 -3.75 4.96
N GLU A 182 -20.34 -3.62 3.92
CA GLU A 182 -20.54 -2.36 3.21
C GLU A 182 -21.47 -1.45 4.02
N LEU A 183 -21.04 -0.20 4.24
CA LEU A 183 -21.79 0.82 4.97
C LEU A 183 -22.54 1.77 4.04
N GLY A 184 -22.09 1.87 2.80
CA GLY A 184 -22.73 2.70 1.78
C GLY A 184 -21.80 3.12 0.65
N ILE A 185 -22.38 3.84 -0.32
CA ILE A 185 -21.69 4.38 -1.47
C ILE A 185 -21.95 5.89 -1.55
N ASN A 186 -20.89 6.68 -1.56
CA ASN A 186 -20.94 8.12 -1.78
C ASN A 186 -20.59 8.43 -3.23
N ARG A 187 -21.55 8.90 -3.99
CA ARG A 187 -21.35 9.33 -5.38
C ARG A 187 -20.91 10.79 -5.40
N LEU A 188 -19.86 11.09 -6.14
CA LEU A 188 -19.30 12.43 -6.32
C LEU A 188 -19.24 12.75 -7.79
N GLY A 189 -19.35 14.04 -8.09
CA GLY A 189 -19.20 14.54 -9.45
C GLY A 189 -20.30 14.10 -10.42
N SER A 190 -19.94 14.03 -11.69
CA SER A 190 -20.79 13.54 -12.77
C SER A 190 -20.37 12.15 -13.23
N GLU A 191 -21.23 11.44 -13.95
CA GLU A 191 -20.95 10.11 -14.52
C GLU A 191 -19.75 10.11 -15.51
N SER A 192 -19.32 11.29 -15.98
CA SER A 192 -18.19 11.43 -16.91
C SER A 192 -16.85 11.66 -16.21
N GLU A 193 -16.79 11.69 -14.89
CA GLU A 193 -15.56 11.92 -14.13
C GLU A 193 -14.89 10.61 -13.72
N ASN A 194 -13.54 10.62 -13.77
CA ASN A 194 -12.73 9.48 -13.36
C ASN A 194 -11.95 9.78 -12.08
N PHE A 195 -12.06 8.90 -11.10
CA PHE A 195 -11.36 9.01 -9.82
C PHE A 195 -10.28 7.95 -9.70
N ASN A 196 -9.03 8.33 -9.93
CA ASN A 196 -7.88 7.42 -9.86
C ASN A 196 -6.93 7.72 -8.69
N ALA A 197 -7.07 8.91 -8.09
CA ALA A 197 -6.20 9.34 -7.00
C ALA A 197 -6.68 8.79 -5.65
N THR A 198 -5.73 8.37 -4.83
CA THR A 198 -5.99 8.04 -3.42
C THR A 198 -6.45 9.29 -2.67
N PRO A 199 -7.57 9.25 -1.93
CA PRO A 199 -8.02 10.37 -1.11
C PRO A 199 -7.00 10.75 -0.03
N ALA A 200 -7.02 12.02 0.38
CA ALA A 200 -6.23 12.50 1.51
C ALA A 200 -7.16 13.01 2.63
N ILE A 201 -6.82 12.67 3.87
CA ILE A 201 -7.51 13.16 5.06
C ILE A 201 -6.64 14.21 5.74
N VAL A 202 -7.21 15.40 5.96
CA VAL A 202 -6.54 16.52 6.64
C VAL A 202 -7.46 17.02 7.76
N GLY A 203 -7.17 16.65 9.00
CA GLY A 203 -8.06 16.89 10.14
C GLY A 203 -9.43 16.24 9.90
N ASN A 204 -10.49 17.04 9.94
CA ASN A 204 -11.87 16.58 9.69
C ASN A 204 -12.32 16.75 8.23
N THR A 205 -11.37 16.88 7.33
CA THR A 205 -11.65 17.12 5.91
C THR A 205 -11.14 15.96 5.07
N LEU A 206 -11.92 15.55 4.08
CA LEU A 206 -11.55 14.59 3.06
C LEU A 206 -11.35 15.32 1.73
N LEU A 207 -10.18 15.15 1.14
CA LEU A 207 -9.85 15.64 -0.19
C LEU A 207 -9.89 14.49 -1.19
N ILE A 208 -10.70 14.60 -2.23
CA ILE A 208 -10.82 13.62 -3.30
C ILE A 208 -10.63 14.30 -4.64
N ARG A 209 -9.80 13.73 -5.49
CA ARG A 209 -9.53 14.28 -6.82
C ARG A 209 -10.11 13.40 -7.92
N SER A 210 -10.88 14.01 -8.81
CA SER A 210 -11.20 13.46 -10.13
C SER A 210 -10.19 13.95 -11.20
N ASP A 211 -10.39 13.55 -12.44
CA ASP A 211 -9.67 14.10 -13.60
C ASP A 211 -10.01 15.59 -13.90
N ARG A 212 -11.07 16.12 -13.29
CA ARG A 212 -11.58 17.48 -13.52
C ARG A 212 -11.52 18.39 -12.30
N PHE A 213 -11.79 17.85 -11.08
CA PHE A 213 -11.98 18.63 -9.87
C PHE A 213 -11.22 18.07 -8.68
N LEU A 214 -10.92 18.95 -7.73
CA LEU A 214 -10.55 18.61 -6.37
C LEU A 214 -11.76 18.88 -5.46
N TYR A 215 -12.31 17.84 -4.88
CA TYR A 215 -13.42 17.89 -3.93
C TYR A 215 -12.89 18.07 -2.51
N HIS A 216 -13.41 19.06 -1.82
CA HIS A 216 -13.17 19.30 -0.40
C HIS A 216 -14.46 18.98 0.35
N ILE A 217 -14.43 17.90 1.14
CA ILE A 217 -15.59 17.37 1.85
C ILE A 217 -15.34 17.52 3.35
N ALA A 218 -16.22 18.25 4.03
CA ALA A 218 -16.20 18.48 5.47
C ALA A 218 -17.63 18.52 6.02
N GLU A 219 -17.80 18.33 7.31
CA GLU A 219 -19.08 18.57 7.96
C GLU A 219 -19.51 20.03 7.81
N LYS A 220 -20.77 20.21 7.52
CA LYS A 220 -21.37 21.54 7.46
C LYS A 220 -21.49 22.08 8.89
N LYS A 221 -20.79 23.17 9.19
CA LYS A 221 -20.94 23.87 10.47
C LYS A 221 -22.32 24.52 10.58
#